data_05315b3a104e6c31e05d05862e8d42c4
#
_entry.id   05315b3a104e6c31e05d05862e8d42c4
#
_cell.length_a   1.000
_cell.length_b   1.000
_cell.length_c   1.000
_cell.angle_alpha   90.00
_cell.angle_beta   90.00
_cell.angle_gamma   90.00
#
_symmetry.space_group_name_H-M   'P 1'
#
loop_
_entity.id
_entity.type
_entity.pdbx_description
1 polymer ?
#
loop_
_entity_poly.entity_id
_entity_poly.type
_entity_poly.pdbx_seq_one_letter_code
_entity_poly.pdbx_strand_id
1 'polypeptide(L)' 'MGMPHTDLAILKDVRRKLEEAQERLKSLGDERHPNELEVHLRTVIDRVNADIEALQTIIGRHEPA' A
#
# COMPACT_ATOMS: atom_id res chain seq x y z
N MET A 1 -3.63 17.74 -18.68
CA MET A 1 -2.19 17.62 -18.47
C MET A 1 -1.87 16.44 -17.58
N GLY A 2 -0.81 15.69 -17.91
CA GLY A 2 -0.37 14.58 -17.09
C GLY A 2 0.38 15.04 -15.85
N MET A 3 0.58 14.13 -14.93
CA MET A 3 1.37 14.36 -13.72
C MET A 3 2.85 14.53 -14.10
N PRO A 4 3.58 15.43 -13.46
CA PRO A 4 5.02 15.55 -13.67
C PRO A 4 5.74 14.21 -13.42
N HIS A 5 6.79 13.96 -14.19
CA HIS A 5 7.54 12.70 -14.11
C HIS A 5 8.08 12.45 -12.70
N THR A 6 8.53 13.50 -12.03
CA THR A 6 9.03 13.40 -10.65
C THR A 6 7.95 12.94 -9.68
N ASP A 7 6.73 13.49 -9.80
CA ASP A 7 5.62 13.10 -8.93
C ASP A 7 5.21 11.65 -9.17
N LEU A 8 5.22 11.22 -10.42
CA LEU A 8 4.92 9.82 -10.75
C LEU A 8 5.96 8.87 -10.14
N ALA A 9 7.23 9.24 -10.20
CA ALA A 9 8.29 8.44 -9.59
C ALA A 9 8.13 8.36 -8.07
N ILE A 10 7.73 9.46 -7.42
CA ILE A 10 7.46 9.47 -5.99
C ILE A 10 6.30 8.55 -5.65
N LEU A 11 5.22 8.59 -6.41
CA LEU A 11 4.08 7.72 -6.18
C LEU A 11 4.43 6.24 -6.33
N LYS A 12 5.25 5.90 -7.32
CA LYS A 12 5.72 4.53 -7.51
C LYS A 12 6.57 4.06 -6.33
N ASP A 13 7.40 4.93 -5.79
CA ASP A 13 8.22 4.63 -4.63
C ASP A 13 7.35 4.40 -3.38
N VAL A 14 6.36 5.26 -3.17
CA VAL A 14 5.41 5.11 -2.07
C VAL A 14 4.65 3.79 -2.18
N ARG A 15 4.20 3.44 -3.40
CA ARG A 15 3.50 2.17 -3.63
C ARG A 15 4.39 0.98 -3.24
N ARG A 16 5.66 1.01 -3.66
CA ARG A 16 6.61 -0.05 -3.33
C ARG A 16 6.78 -0.20 -1.81
N LYS A 17 6.92 0.91 -1.11
CA LYS A 17 7.06 0.90 0.36
C LYS A 17 5.81 0.36 1.04
N LEU A 18 4.64 0.69 0.52
CA LEU A 18 3.39 0.16 1.05
C LEU A 18 3.28 -1.35 0.82
N GLU A 19 3.72 -1.83 -0.33
CA GLU A 19 3.75 -3.27 -0.62
C GLU A 19 4.69 -4.01 0.33
N GLU A 20 5.85 -3.45 0.62
CA GLU A 20 6.78 -4.01 1.59
C GLU A 20 6.17 -4.05 2.99
N ALA A 21 5.50 -2.96 3.38
CA ALA A 21 4.82 -2.89 4.67
C ALA A 21 3.69 -3.93 4.75
N GLN A 22 2.96 -4.12 3.65
CA GLN A 22 1.89 -5.12 3.57
C GLN A 22 2.43 -6.52 3.84
N GLU A 23 3.56 -6.86 3.26
CA GLU A 23 4.18 -8.16 3.48
C GLU A 23 4.61 -8.36 4.93
N ARG A 24 5.18 -7.32 5.54
CA ARG A 24 5.54 -7.37 6.95
C ARG A 24 4.32 -7.54 7.84
N LEU A 25 3.23 -6.86 7.52
CA LEU A 25 1.99 -6.99 8.27
C LEU A 25 1.40 -8.40 8.14
N LYS A 26 1.45 -8.99 6.96
CA LYS A 26 1.01 -10.37 6.75
C LYS A 26 1.84 -11.35 7.57
N SER A 27 3.16 -11.18 7.56
CA SER A 27 4.06 -12.01 8.34
C SER A 27 3.77 -11.88 9.83
N LEU A 28 3.53 -10.67 10.29
CA LEU A 28 3.18 -10.42 11.69
C LEU A 28 1.83 -11.04 12.04
N GLY A 29 0.89 -11.04 11.12
CA GLY A 29 -0.43 -11.65 11.30
C GLY A 29 -0.41 -13.16 11.43
N ASP A 30 0.66 -13.82 10.93
CA ASP A 30 0.83 -15.27 11.06
C ASP A 30 1.30 -15.68 12.46
N GLU A 31 1.75 -14.74 13.27
CA GLU A 31 2.13 -14.99 14.65
C GLU A 31 0.92 -14.93 15.57
N ARG A 32 1.04 -15.53 16.76
CA ARG A 32 -0.04 -15.46 17.75
C ARG A 32 -0.06 -14.09 18.42
N HIS A 33 -1.22 -13.46 18.41
CA HIS A 33 -1.43 -12.16 19.02
C HIS A 33 -2.70 -12.14 19.85
N PRO A 34 -2.79 -11.22 20.85
CA PRO A 34 -4.06 -10.96 21.52
C PRO A 34 -5.12 -10.54 20.53
N ASN A 35 -6.39 -10.85 20.81
CA ASN A 35 -7.51 -10.54 19.92
C ASN A 35 -7.56 -9.08 19.49
N GLU A 36 -7.26 -8.16 20.42
CA GLU A 36 -7.27 -6.72 20.10
C GLU A 36 -6.24 -6.37 19.04
N LEU A 37 -5.04 -6.94 19.15
CA LEU A 37 -3.99 -6.69 18.18
C LEU A 37 -4.34 -7.32 16.82
N GLU A 38 -4.94 -8.50 16.83
CA GLU A 38 -5.37 -9.16 15.60
C GLU A 38 -6.39 -8.32 14.84
N VAL A 39 -7.39 -7.81 15.52
CA VAL A 39 -8.41 -6.94 14.91
C VAL A 39 -7.76 -5.67 14.36
N HIS A 40 -6.85 -5.07 15.12
CA HIS A 40 -6.16 -3.87 14.68
C HIS A 40 -5.29 -4.13 13.45
N LEU A 41 -4.56 -5.24 13.44
CA LEU A 41 -3.72 -5.63 12.29
C LEU A 41 -4.57 -5.81 11.04
N ARG A 42 -5.72 -6.47 11.17
CA ARG A 42 -6.63 -6.66 10.04
C ARG A 42 -7.09 -5.32 9.47
N THR A 43 -7.45 -4.38 10.35
CA THR A 43 -7.86 -3.05 9.93
C THR A 43 -6.74 -2.32 9.20
N VAL A 44 -5.51 -2.39 9.71
CA VAL A 44 -4.36 -1.76 9.08
C VAL A 44 -4.06 -2.39 7.71
N ILE A 45 -4.12 -3.71 7.63
CA ILE A 45 -3.88 -4.43 6.37
C ILE A 45 -4.92 -4.02 5.32
N ASP A 46 -6.19 -3.94 5.69
CA ASP A 46 -7.25 -3.53 4.78
C ASP A 46 -7.02 -2.11 4.28
N ARG A 47 -6.61 -1.21 5.16
CA ARG A 47 -6.33 0.18 4.80
C ARG A 47 -5.13 0.28 3.85
N VAL A 48 -4.06 -0.47 4.13
CA VAL A 48 -2.88 -0.49 3.26
C VAL A 48 -3.24 -1.02 1.89
N ASN A 49 -4.05 -2.09 1.83
CA ASN A 49 -4.52 -2.64 0.56
C ASN A 49 -5.31 -1.59 -0.24
N ALA A 50 -6.20 -0.87 0.40
CA ALA A 50 -6.99 0.17 -0.27
C ALA A 50 -6.09 1.30 -0.79
N ASP A 51 -5.09 1.70 0.00
CA ASP A 51 -4.14 2.74 -0.39
C ASP A 51 -3.29 2.30 -1.58
N ILE A 52 -2.84 1.05 -1.60
CA ILE A 52 -2.08 0.50 -2.72
C ILE A 52 -2.94 0.52 -4.00
N GLU A 53 -4.19 0.08 -3.92
CA GLU A 53 -5.09 0.09 -5.07
C GLU A 53 -5.32 1.52 -5.58
N ALA A 54 -5.53 2.47 -4.69
CA ALA A 54 -5.71 3.86 -5.06
C ALA A 54 -4.47 4.41 -5.78
N LEU A 55 -3.28 4.11 -5.26
CA LEU A 55 -2.04 4.55 -5.89
C LEU A 55 -1.83 3.91 -7.25
N GLN A 56 -2.13 2.63 -7.39
CA GLN A 56 -2.02 1.93 -8.68
C GLN A 56 -2.95 2.56 -9.72
N THR A 57 -4.15 2.93 -9.31
CA THR A 57 -5.10 3.59 -10.19
C THR A 57 -4.58 4.96 -10.64
N ILE A 58 -4.07 5.76 -9.70
CA ILE A 58 -3.53 7.07 -10.00
C ILE A 58 -2.31 6.96 -10.94
N ILE A 59 -1.40 6.06 -10.62
CA ILE A 59 -0.21 5.84 -11.44
C ILE A 59 -0.61 5.41 -12.85
N GLY A 60 -1.56 4.48 -12.97
CA GLY A 60 -2.02 4.00 -14.25
C GLY A 60 -2.65 5.09 -15.12
N ARG A 61 -3.30 6.08 -14.51
CA ARG A 61 -3.88 7.20 -15.26
C ARG A 61 -2.84 8.15 -15.83
N HIS A 62 -1.68 8.24 -15.20
CA HIS A 62 -0.65 9.22 -15.55
C HIS A 62 0.56 8.62 -16.25
N GLU A 63 0.64 7.30 -16.33
CA GLU A 63 1.71 6.67 -17.10
C GLU A 63 1.43 6.79 -18.60
N PRO A 64 2.45 7.12 -19.39
CA PRO A 64 2.28 7.10 -20.85
C PRO A 64 2.01 5.68 -21.33
N ALA A 65 1.10 5.57 -22.26
CA ALA A 65 0.72 4.29 -22.84
C ALA A 65 1.87 3.66 -23.62
#